data_952cda00bfcb30b89defaf5eb4e386d3
#
_entry.id   952cda00bfcb30b89defaf5eb4e386d3
#
_cell.length_a   1.000
_cell.length_b   1.000
_cell.length_c   1.000
_cell.angle_alpha   90.00
_cell.angle_beta   90.00
_cell.angle_gamma   90.00
#
_symmetry.space_group_name_H-M   'P 1'
#
loop_
_entity.id
_entity.type
_entity.pdbx_description
1 polymer ?
#
loop_
_entity_poly.entity_id
_entity_poly.type
_entity_poly.pdbx_seq_one_letter_code
_entity_poly.pdbx_strand_id
1 'polypeptide(L)'
;RSAGQLVVDKPGRMRFDYDQPNGKVFVSDGSHLTAYEPGEDGAPGQYLKQSVGGNATVGGLAFLTGHTRIADDYRTRLLNAATYRWRGHVLELVPRVSDPQVRRILLYVDARPGTAGGIHRIRIDDHDGNRNKLELRSLRFNRDVPNARFAFRPPSNAIRL
;
A
#
# COMPACT_ATOMS: atom_id res chain seq x y z
N ARG A 1 -15.41 -3.51 -5.46
CA ARG A 1 -14.64 -4.11 -4.35
C ARG A 1 -13.69 -5.13 -4.94
N SER A 2 -12.40 -5.00 -4.62
CA SER A 2 -11.37 -5.93 -5.10
C SER A 2 -10.71 -6.61 -3.91
N ALA A 3 -10.15 -7.79 -4.12
CA ALA A 3 -9.34 -8.52 -3.16
C ALA A 3 -7.96 -8.81 -3.76
N GLY A 4 -7.05 -9.36 -2.98
CA GLY A 4 -5.71 -9.69 -3.44
C GLY A 4 -4.78 -10.07 -2.30
N GLN A 5 -3.52 -10.26 -2.65
CA GLN A 5 -2.47 -10.63 -1.72
C GLN A 5 -1.43 -9.50 -1.62
N LEU A 6 -1.16 -9.05 -0.39
CA LEU A 6 -0.11 -8.08 -0.10
C LEU A 6 1.05 -8.78 0.61
N VAL A 7 2.25 -8.58 0.11
CA VAL A 7 3.52 -9.00 0.74
C VAL A 7 4.38 -7.77 0.93
N VAL A 8 4.93 -7.60 2.13
CA VAL A 8 5.83 -6.49 2.45
C VAL A 8 7.09 -7.06 3.09
N ASP A 9 8.24 -6.66 2.59
CA ASP A 9 9.53 -7.00 3.17
C ASP A 9 10.42 -5.75 3.23
N LYS A 10 10.62 -5.27 4.44
CA LYS A 10 11.33 -4.01 4.71
C LYS A 10 12.84 -4.19 4.71
N PRO A 11 13.59 -3.19 4.26
CA PRO A 11 13.14 -1.94 3.66
C PRO A 11 12.84 -2.06 2.17
N GLY A 12 11.80 -1.36 1.71
CA GLY A 12 11.62 -1.01 0.31
C GLY A 12 10.91 -2.03 -0.58
N ARG A 13 10.75 -3.28 -0.16
CA ARG A 13 10.13 -4.30 -0.99
C ARG A 13 8.67 -4.49 -0.65
N MET A 14 7.84 -4.50 -1.69
CA MET A 14 6.40 -4.71 -1.56
C MET A 14 5.86 -5.35 -2.84
N ARG A 15 4.88 -6.23 -2.71
CA ARG A 15 4.10 -6.72 -3.82
C ARG A 15 2.64 -6.79 -3.44
N PHE A 16 1.79 -6.26 -4.29
CA PHE A 16 0.35 -6.36 -4.19
C PHE A 16 -0.22 -6.90 -5.49
N ASP A 17 -0.72 -8.12 -5.44
CA ASP A 17 -1.41 -8.77 -6.55
C ASP A 17 -2.92 -8.68 -6.28
N TYR A 18 -3.67 -8.06 -7.18
CA TYR A 18 -5.12 -8.07 -7.15
C TYR A 18 -5.65 -9.33 -7.82
N ASP A 19 -6.67 -9.92 -7.21
CA ASP A 19 -7.38 -11.07 -7.78
C ASP A 19 -8.16 -10.66 -9.04
N GLN A 20 -8.45 -11.64 -9.89
CA GLN A 20 -9.32 -11.43 -11.06
C GLN A 20 -10.73 -11.00 -10.61
N PRO A 21 -11.46 -10.19 -11.40
CA PRO A 21 -11.10 -9.70 -12.73
C PRO A 21 -10.17 -8.49 -12.75
N ASN A 22 -9.81 -7.91 -11.60
CA ASN A 22 -8.98 -6.70 -11.52
C ASN A 22 -7.57 -6.95 -12.07
N GLY A 23 -6.87 -7.99 -11.58
CA GLY A 23 -5.59 -8.46 -12.07
C GLY A 23 -4.42 -7.47 -12.02
N LYS A 24 -4.60 -6.30 -11.40
CA LYS A 24 -3.53 -5.31 -11.25
C LYS A 24 -2.40 -5.84 -10.38
N VAL A 25 -1.17 -5.43 -10.68
CA VAL A 25 0.02 -5.81 -9.91
C VAL A 25 0.83 -4.57 -9.58
N PHE A 26 1.16 -4.40 -8.32
CA PHE A 26 2.08 -3.37 -7.85
C PHE A 26 3.28 -4.06 -7.20
N VAL A 27 4.49 -3.76 -7.68
CA VAL A 27 5.71 -4.35 -7.13
C VAL A 27 6.77 -3.28 -6.92
N SER A 28 7.30 -3.21 -5.71
CA SER A 28 8.55 -2.52 -5.41
C SER A 28 9.65 -3.56 -5.13
N ASP A 29 10.75 -3.49 -5.86
CA ASP A 29 11.94 -4.33 -5.65
C ASP A 29 12.96 -3.69 -4.69
N GLY A 30 12.63 -2.51 -4.15
CA GLY A 30 13.51 -1.68 -3.32
C GLY A 30 14.19 -0.56 -4.10
N SER A 31 14.29 -0.66 -5.41
CA SER A 31 14.90 0.35 -6.30
C SER A 31 13.89 0.96 -7.26
N HIS A 32 12.96 0.16 -7.72
CA HIS A 32 11.92 0.56 -8.67
C HIS A 32 10.55 0.10 -8.21
N LEU A 33 9.58 0.93 -8.52
CA LEU A 33 8.18 0.60 -8.43
C LEU A 33 7.65 0.31 -9.81
N THR A 34 7.00 -0.83 -9.99
CA THR A 34 6.26 -1.21 -11.18
C THR A 34 4.78 -1.32 -10.84
N ALA A 35 3.96 -0.57 -11.56
CA ALA A 35 2.51 -0.67 -11.52
C ALA A 35 2.04 -1.22 -12.87
N TYR A 36 1.37 -2.36 -12.87
CA TYR A 36 0.82 -3.01 -14.05
C TYR A 36 -0.70 -3.08 -13.97
N GLU A 37 -1.35 -2.77 -15.06
CA GLU A 37 -2.79 -2.89 -15.25
C GLU A 37 -3.04 -3.75 -16.50
N PRO A 38 -3.76 -4.88 -16.35
CA PRO A 38 -4.10 -5.71 -17.51
C PRO A 38 -5.05 -4.95 -18.44
N GLY A 39 -4.97 -5.24 -19.72
CA GLY A 39 -5.93 -4.74 -20.70
C GLY A 39 -7.27 -5.46 -20.56
N GLU A 40 -8.33 -4.81 -21.00
CA GLU A 40 -9.68 -5.37 -21.08
C GLU A 40 -9.89 -5.99 -22.45
N ASP A 41 -10.74 -7.02 -22.54
CA ASP A 41 -11.19 -7.66 -23.79
C ASP A 41 -10.06 -8.04 -24.76
N GLY A 42 -8.93 -8.52 -24.22
CA GLY A 42 -7.78 -8.94 -25.01
C GLY A 42 -6.85 -7.81 -25.47
N ALA A 43 -7.13 -6.57 -25.08
CA ALA A 43 -6.22 -5.45 -25.32
C ALA A 43 -4.90 -5.62 -24.56
N PRO A 44 -3.79 -5.04 -25.04
CA PRO A 44 -2.54 -5.00 -24.29
C PRO A 44 -2.70 -4.30 -22.94
N GLY A 45 -2.11 -4.89 -21.88
CA GLY A 45 -2.02 -4.22 -20.59
C GLY A 45 -1.06 -3.04 -20.66
N GLN A 46 -1.08 -2.21 -19.61
CA GLN A 46 -0.21 -1.04 -19.48
C GLN A 46 0.62 -1.15 -18.21
N TYR A 47 1.82 -0.58 -18.21
CA TYR A 47 2.61 -0.50 -17.00
C TYR A 47 3.43 0.79 -16.91
N LEU A 48 3.59 1.23 -15.68
CA LEU A 48 4.52 2.30 -15.31
C LEU A 48 5.65 1.70 -14.50
N LYS A 49 6.89 2.06 -14.81
CA LYS A 49 8.07 1.72 -14.00
C LYS A 49 8.84 2.98 -13.67
N GLN A 50 9.02 3.25 -12.38
CA GLN A 50 9.71 4.43 -11.88
C GLN A 50 10.67 4.08 -10.75
N SER A 51 11.75 4.84 -10.59
CA SER A 51 12.68 4.68 -9.47
C SER A 51 12.01 5.04 -8.16
N VAL A 52 12.27 4.25 -7.11
CA VAL A 52 11.84 4.52 -5.74
C VAL A 52 12.82 5.53 -5.13
N GLY A 53 12.71 6.78 -5.51
CA GLY A 53 13.51 7.89 -4.99
C GLY A 53 12.70 9.16 -5.16
N GLY A 54 12.21 9.74 -4.09
CA GLY A 54 11.25 10.84 -4.13
C GLY A 54 9.80 10.37 -3.94
N ASN A 55 8.85 11.16 -4.36
CA ASN A 55 7.41 10.96 -4.11
C ASN A 55 6.74 9.86 -4.96
N ALA A 56 7.43 8.75 -5.21
CA ALA A 56 6.85 7.60 -5.93
C ALA A 56 5.78 6.94 -5.05
N THR A 57 4.57 7.39 -5.18
CA THR A 57 3.45 6.99 -4.33
C THR A 57 2.57 5.98 -5.07
N VAL A 58 2.50 4.76 -4.57
CA VAL A 58 1.45 3.83 -4.97
C VAL A 58 0.24 4.14 -4.10
N GLY A 59 -0.61 5.06 -4.56
CA GLY A 59 -1.91 5.31 -3.94
C GLY A 59 -1.88 5.54 -2.41
N GLY A 60 -0.85 6.20 -1.88
CA GLY A 60 -0.71 6.45 -0.45
C GLY A 60 -0.17 5.28 0.37
N LEU A 61 0.31 4.20 -0.25
CA LEU A 61 0.84 3.03 0.46
C LEU A 61 2.37 3.02 0.60
N ALA A 62 3.06 4.08 0.17
CA ALA A 62 4.53 4.19 0.23
C ALA A 62 5.08 3.96 1.65
N PHE A 63 4.36 4.37 2.69
CA PHE A 63 4.74 4.16 4.07
C PHE A 63 4.87 2.67 4.46
N LEU A 64 4.19 1.77 3.75
CA LEU A 64 4.29 0.32 4.00
C LEU A 64 5.67 -0.23 3.60
N THR A 65 6.34 0.39 2.64
CA THR A 65 7.65 -0.08 2.16
C THR A 65 8.76 0.14 3.19
N GLY A 66 8.57 1.06 4.14
CA GLY A 66 9.55 1.33 5.20
C GLY A 66 10.85 1.98 4.71
N HIS A 67 10.82 2.64 3.55
CA HIS A 67 11.97 3.43 3.07
C HIS A 67 12.28 4.62 3.98
N THR A 68 11.23 5.21 4.54
CA THR A 68 11.33 6.35 5.45
C THR A 68 10.60 6.04 6.75
N ARG A 69 10.91 6.79 7.78
CA ARG A 69 10.16 6.73 9.03
C ARG A 69 8.85 7.50 8.85
N ILE A 70 7.75 6.91 9.30
CA ILE A 70 6.42 7.57 9.23
C ILE A 70 6.47 8.99 9.81
N ALA A 71 7.21 9.18 10.92
CA ALA A 71 7.32 10.48 11.58
C ALA A 71 8.06 11.54 10.75
N ASP A 72 8.89 11.13 9.80
CA ASP A 72 9.62 12.07 8.94
C ASP A 72 8.70 12.62 7.84
N ASP A 73 7.86 11.77 7.26
CA ASP A 73 7.00 12.15 6.13
C ASP A 73 5.61 12.63 6.56
N TYR A 74 5.15 12.21 7.75
CA TYR A 74 3.79 12.49 8.21
C TYR A 74 3.77 13.15 9.59
N ARG A 75 2.82 14.04 9.80
CA ARG A 75 2.37 14.42 11.13
C ARG A 75 1.42 13.33 11.61
N THR A 76 1.68 12.81 12.79
CA THR A 76 0.93 11.69 13.36
C THR A 76 0.08 12.15 14.55
N ARG A 77 -1.11 11.61 14.68
CA ARG A 77 -2.00 11.85 15.80
C ARG A 77 -2.78 10.59 16.16
N LEU A 78 -2.79 10.25 17.46
CA LEU A 78 -3.66 9.20 17.97
C LEU A 78 -5.08 9.75 18.11
N LEU A 79 -6.04 9.07 17.51
CA LEU A 79 -7.45 9.43 17.53
C LEU A 79 -8.23 8.59 18.56
N ASN A 80 -9.38 9.08 18.98
CA ASN A 80 -10.28 8.29 19.82
C ASN A 80 -10.87 7.12 19.01
N ALA A 81 -10.41 5.91 19.28
CA ALA A 81 -10.78 4.71 18.54
C ALA A 81 -12.30 4.41 18.63
N ALA A 82 -12.98 4.77 19.73
CA ALA A 82 -14.41 4.56 19.89
C ALA A 82 -15.23 5.34 18.84
N THR A 83 -14.80 6.55 18.48
CA THR A 83 -15.43 7.35 17.41
C THR A 83 -15.40 6.62 16.07
N TYR A 84 -14.39 5.77 15.85
CA TYR A 84 -14.21 4.97 14.64
C TYR A 84 -14.74 3.53 14.77
N ARG A 85 -15.40 3.21 15.88
CA ARG A 85 -15.92 1.86 16.19
C ARG A 85 -14.83 0.79 16.06
N TRP A 86 -13.63 1.11 16.58
CA TRP A 86 -12.48 0.24 16.52
C TRP A 86 -12.02 -0.17 17.93
N ARG A 87 -11.64 -1.45 18.07
CA ARG A 87 -11.05 -1.98 19.32
C ARG A 87 -9.54 -2.06 19.17
N GLY A 88 -8.86 -0.97 19.50
CA GLY A 88 -7.41 -0.84 19.35
C GLY A 88 -7.04 0.61 19.22
N HIS A 89 -6.06 0.91 18.40
CA HIS A 89 -5.60 2.28 18.15
C HIS A 89 -5.97 2.74 16.75
N VAL A 90 -6.33 4.00 16.61
CA VAL A 90 -6.50 4.65 15.31
C VAL A 90 -5.47 5.77 15.20
N LEU A 91 -4.52 5.61 14.30
CA LEU A 91 -3.47 6.58 14.05
C LEU A 91 -3.78 7.36 12.77
N GLU A 92 -3.86 8.68 12.88
CA GLU A 92 -3.96 9.56 11.74
C GLU A 92 -2.57 9.96 11.26
N LEU A 93 -2.35 9.89 9.96
CA LEU A 93 -1.15 10.36 9.27
C LEU A 93 -1.57 11.46 8.30
N VAL A 94 -0.99 12.64 8.43
CA VAL A 94 -1.18 13.76 7.50
C VAL A 94 0.16 14.06 6.85
N PRO A 95 0.29 14.01 5.52
CA PRO A 95 1.54 14.29 4.84
C PRO A 95 2.13 15.66 5.26
N ARG A 96 3.43 15.71 5.50
CA ARG A 96 4.13 16.97 5.82
C ARG A 96 4.32 17.84 4.58
N VAL A 97 4.55 17.17 3.44
CA VAL A 97 4.55 17.78 2.11
C VAL A 97 3.21 17.50 1.45
N SER A 98 2.58 18.50 0.87
CA SER A 98 1.27 18.34 0.24
C SER A 98 1.33 17.26 -0.85
N ASP A 99 0.47 16.27 -0.71
CA ASP A 99 0.27 15.20 -1.69
C ASP A 99 -1.08 15.43 -2.38
N PRO A 100 -1.13 15.55 -3.71
CA PRO A 100 -2.37 15.84 -4.43
C PRO A 100 -3.41 14.72 -4.30
N GLN A 101 -3.00 13.49 -4.04
CA GLN A 101 -3.89 12.32 -3.94
C GLN A 101 -4.23 11.93 -2.50
N VAL A 102 -3.48 12.43 -1.51
CA VAL A 102 -3.62 11.99 -0.11
C VAL A 102 -3.77 13.18 0.81
N ARG A 103 -4.97 13.38 1.33
CA ARG A 103 -5.23 14.35 2.39
C ARG A 103 -4.82 13.81 3.76
N ARG A 104 -5.15 12.56 4.04
CA ARG A 104 -4.75 11.84 5.26
C ARG A 104 -4.90 10.33 5.10
N ILE A 105 -4.19 9.61 5.95
CA ILE A 105 -4.30 8.16 6.09
C ILE A 105 -4.72 7.84 7.52
N LEU A 106 -5.63 6.91 7.70
CA LEU A 106 -5.96 6.35 9.00
C LEU A 106 -5.51 4.89 9.06
N LEU A 107 -4.68 4.58 10.04
CA LEU A 107 -4.25 3.23 10.35
C LEU A 107 -5.04 2.69 11.53
N TYR A 108 -5.69 1.56 11.34
CA TYR A 108 -6.41 0.85 12.38
C TYR A 108 -5.53 -0.30 12.88
N VAL A 109 -5.01 -0.13 14.08
CA VAL A 109 -3.96 -0.96 14.66
C VAL A 109 -4.52 -1.84 15.76
N ASP A 110 -4.10 -3.09 15.79
CA ASP A 110 -4.49 -4.05 16.81
C ASP A 110 -3.74 -3.77 18.13
N ALA A 111 -4.47 -3.80 19.23
CA ALA A 111 -3.90 -3.66 20.57
C ALA A 111 -3.91 -4.98 21.37
N ARG A 112 -4.40 -6.08 20.79
CA ARG A 112 -4.45 -7.38 21.47
C ARG A 112 -3.05 -7.96 21.68
N PRO A 113 -2.79 -8.61 22.82
CA PRO A 113 -1.52 -9.32 23.04
C PRO A 113 -1.21 -10.30 21.90
N GLY A 114 0.06 -10.36 21.47
CA GLY A 114 0.52 -11.24 20.40
C GLY A 114 0.30 -10.70 18.98
N THR A 115 -0.60 -9.75 18.78
CA THR A 115 -0.86 -9.08 17.48
C THR A 115 -0.73 -7.56 17.57
N ALA A 116 -0.33 -7.04 18.75
CA ALA A 116 -0.17 -5.61 18.98
C ALA A 116 0.76 -4.96 17.93
N GLY A 117 0.30 -3.85 17.38
CA GLY A 117 1.01 -3.16 16.30
C GLY A 117 0.65 -3.64 14.89
N GLY A 118 -0.10 -4.73 14.73
CA GLY A 118 -0.60 -5.16 13.42
C GLY A 118 -1.64 -4.19 12.86
N ILE A 119 -1.43 -3.75 11.63
CA ILE A 119 -2.39 -2.91 10.91
C ILE A 119 -3.43 -3.82 10.25
N HIS A 120 -4.69 -3.65 10.62
CA HIS A 120 -5.80 -4.44 10.08
C HIS A 120 -6.66 -3.68 9.07
N ARG A 121 -6.58 -2.36 9.10
CA ARG A 121 -7.28 -1.52 8.13
C ARG A 121 -6.47 -0.26 7.86
N ILE A 122 -6.45 0.12 6.59
CA ILE A 122 -5.91 1.38 6.12
C ILE A 122 -7.06 2.11 5.44
N ARG A 123 -7.27 3.38 5.78
CA ARG A 123 -8.19 4.27 5.07
C ARG A 123 -7.44 5.47 4.56
N ILE A 124 -7.51 5.72 3.27
CA ILE A 124 -6.93 6.88 2.62
C ILE A 124 -8.08 7.80 2.23
N ASP A 125 -8.05 9.01 2.74
CA ASP A 125 -8.98 10.08 2.37
C ASP A 125 -8.24 11.06 1.44
N ASP A 126 -8.79 11.34 0.25
CA ASP A 126 -8.26 12.35 -0.67
C ASP A 126 -8.84 13.75 -0.39
N HIS A 127 -8.45 14.72 -1.22
CA HIS A 127 -8.90 16.10 -1.09
C HIS A 127 -10.33 16.32 -1.58
N ASP A 128 -10.86 15.44 -2.43
CA ASP A 128 -12.21 15.51 -2.99
C ASP A 128 -13.25 14.82 -2.08
N GLY A 129 -12.81 14.23 -0.97
CA GLY A 129 -13.66 13.54 -0.01
C GLY A 129 -13.90 12.06 -0.33
N ASN A 130 -13.23 11.52 -1.35
CA ASN A 130 -13.26 10.09 -1.61
C ASN A 130 -12.48 9.33 -0.53
N ARG A 131 -12.87 8.07 -0.35
CA ARG A 131 -12.29 7.19 0.67
C ARG A 131 -11.93 5.87 0.06
N ASN A 132 -10.67 5.54 0.07
CA ASN A 132 -10.18 4.21 -0.26
C ASN A 132 -9.90 3.43 1.04
N LYS A 133 -10.42 2.21 1.13
CA LYS A 133 -10.28 1.39 2.33
C LYS A 133 -9.70 0.02 1.96
N LEU A 134 -8.57 -0.30 2.58
CA LEU A 134 -7.96 -1.63 2.57
C LEU A 134 -8.24 -2.33 3.90
N GLU A 135 -8.71 -3.56 3.84
CA GLU A 135 -8.79 -4.46 4.99
C GLU A 135 -7.77 -5.57 4.84
N LEU A 136 -6.88 -5.67 5.82
CA LEU A 136 -5.82 -6.67 5.86
C LEU A 136 -6.26 -7.82 6.77
N ARG A 137 -6.30 -9.02 6.21
CA ARG A 137 -6.74 -10.23 6.88
C ARG A 137 -5.66 -11.30 6.80
N SER A 138 -5.72 -12.30 7.67
CA SER A 138 -4.79 -13.43 7.68
C SER A 138 -3.32 -12.99 7.75
N LEU A 139 -3.03 -12.00 8.59
CA LEU A 139 -1.70 -11.41 8.74
C LEU A 139 -0.70 -12.47 9.20
N ARG A 140 0.45 -12.51 8.56
CA ARG A 140 1.60 -13.34 8.93
C ARG A 140 2.82 -12.45 9.04
N PHE A 141 3.46 -12.45 10.21
CA PHE A 141 4.63 -11.62 10.47
C PHE A 141 5.91 -12.46 10.52
N ASN A 142 7.04 -11.82 10.26
CA ASN A 142 8.38 -12.38 10.39
C ASN A 142 8.54 -13.71 9.63
N ARG A 143 8.07 -13.73 8.38
CA ARG A 143 8.26 -14.84 7.46
C ARG A 143 9.31 -14.48 6.43
N ASP A 144 10.21 -15.42 6.15
CA ASP A 144 11.16 -15.27 5.05
C ASP A 144 10.41 -15.21 3.71
N VAL A 145 10.73 -14.20 2.91
CA VAL A 145 10.14 -14.01 1.59
C VAL A 145 11.24 -14.08 0.55
N PRO A 146 11.19 -15.04 -0.39
CA PRO A 146 12.21 -15.16 -1.45
C PRO A 146 12.28 -13.88 -2.29
N ASN A 147 13.48 -13.46 -2.69
CA ASN A 147 13.71 -12.29 -3.55
C ASN A 147 12.89 -12.35 -4.86
N ALA A 148 12.74 -13.55 -5.42
CA ALA A 148 11.94 -13.78 -6.62
C ALA A 148 10.48 -13.32 -6.48
N ARG A 149 9.95 -13.23 -5.26
CA ARG A 149 8.59 -12.73 -5.02
C ARG A 149 8.44 -11.27 -5.43
N PHE A 150 9.50 -10.50 -5.37
CA PHE A 150 9.52 -9.07 -5.70
C PHE A 150 10.03 -8.80 -7.13
N ALA A 151 10.29 -9.86 -7.90
CA ALA A 151 10.58 -9.75 -9.32
C ALA A 151 9.27 -9.81 -10.11
N PHE A 152 9.06 -8.81 -10.98
CA PHE A 152 7.91 -8.78 -11.88
C PHE A 152 8.36 -8.33 -13.27
N ARG A 153 7.94 -9.05 -14.27
CA ARG A 153 8.10 -8.68 -15.68
C ARG A 153 6.71 -8.54 -16.27
N PRO A 154 6.33 -7.34 -16.73
CA PRO A 154 5.09 -7.17 -17.47
C PRO A 154 5.05 -8.11 -18.69
N PRO A 155 3.86 -8.53 -19.16
CA PRO A 155 3.73 -9.28 -20.40
C PRO A 155 4.43 -8.59 -21.57
N SER A 156 4.96 -9.36 -22.51
CA SER A 156 5.76 -8.83 -23.63
C SER A 156 5.00 -7.86 -24.53
N ASN A 157 3.67 -7.97 -24.57
CA ASN A 157 2.78 -7.08 -25.31
C ASN A 157 2.29 -5.88 -24.50
N ALA A 158 2.68 -5.74 -23.22
CA ALA A 158 2.26 -4.62 -22.39
C ALA A 158 2.92 -3.31 -22.83
N ILE A 159 2.14 -2.24 -22.84
CA ILE A 159 2.58 -0.90 -23.24
C ILE A 159 3.19 -0.20 -22.01
N ARG A 160 4.39 0.33 -22.16
CA ARG A 160 5.01 1.16 -21.14
C ARG A 160 4.52 2.60 -21.26
N LEU A 161 4.08 3.16 -20.11
CA LEU A 161 3.68 4.56 -19.98
C LEU A 161 4.87 5.46 -19.63
#